data_239025f92a118d30dd7fe83cf07f2e26
#
_entry.id   239025f92a118d30dd7fe83cf07f2e26
#
_cell.length_a   1.000
_cell.length_b   1.000
_cell.length_c   1.000
_cell.angle_alpha   90.00
_cell.angle_beta   90.00
_cell.angle_gamma   90.00
#
_symmetry.space_group_name_H-M   'P 1'
#
loop_
_entity.id
_entity.type
_entity.pdbx_description
1 polymer ?
#
loop_
_entity_poly.entity_id
_entity_poly.type
_entity_poly.pdbx_seq_one_letter_code
_entity_poly.pdbx_strand_id
1 'polypeptide(L)'
;MISNIYEFLDKSVAKYPNKTLFVSGKNCISYLEFSHKSSALASKILEFGLNKKPVLIILPKSIEALIAMFGVARSGNFYSIIDEKMPFERVQKIINILKPALIITARDLGANNYDIPMIYSDEFDSFKPNLSLLSRVEIIDTDLLYVLFTSGSTGEPKGVSISHKSVIDYTFWVSKTFDVGSDEILVNQAPFYFDNSILDIFTTVRCGATLHLLSTFEFAFPAKVVEYLKTHGVTMIFWVPSVLIYFAN
;
A
#
# COMPACT_ATOMS: atom_id res chain seq x y z
N MET A 1 21.41 -0.01 10.11
CA MET A 1 21.03 -0.18 8.68
C MET A 1 19.55 -0.50 8.65
N ILE A 2 18.77 -0.01 7.69
CA ILE A 2 17.33 -0.34 7.57
C ILE A 2 17.21 -1.70 6.89
N SER A 3 16.51 -2.64 7.50
CA SER A 3 16.33 -4.01 7.00
C SER A 3 14.95 -4.25 6.37
N ASN A 4 13.97 -3.39 6.68
CA ASN A 4 12.63 -3.52 6.12
C ASN A 4 11.93 -2.16 6.02
N ILE A 5 10.88 -2.07 5.19
CA ILE A 5 10.17 -0.80 4.93
C ILE A 5 9.38 -0.31 6.16
N TYR A 6 9.01 -1.18 7.08
CA TYR A 6 8.25 -0.79 8.25
C TYR A 6 9.06 0.08 9.21
N GLU A 7 10.39 -0.07 9.23
CA GLU A 7 11.28 0.81 10.00
C GLU A 7 11.21 2.28 9.55
N PHE A 8 10.79 2.57 8.30
CA PHE A 8 10.51 3.93 7.86
C PHE A 8 9.33 4.51 8.66
N LEU A 9 8.25 3.71 8.77
CA LEU A 9 7.08 4.11 9.54
C LEU A 9 7.42 4.33 11.01
N ASP A 10 8.15 3.40 11.64
CA ASP A 10 8.56 3.52 13.05
C ASP A 10 9.37 4.80 13.29
N LYS A 11 10.31 5.14 12.39
CA LYS A 11 11.11 6.37 12.48
C LYS A 11 10.27 7.64 12.29
N SER A 12 9.32 7.61 11.37
CA SER A 12 8.44 8.75 11.11
C SER A 12 7.42 8.93 12.23
N VAL A 13 6.88 7.85 12.82
CA VAL A 13 6.03 7.91 14.02
C VAL A 13 6.77 8.54 15.20
N ALA A 14 8.04 8.18 15.41
CA ALA A 14 8.84 8.74 16.50
C ALA A 14 9.03 10.27 16.39
N LYS A 15 9.04 10.81 15.15
CA LYS A 15 9.23 12.24 14.91
C LYS A 15 7.91 13.01 14.76
N TYR A 16 6.91 12.40 14.13
CA TYR A 16 5.68 13.06 13.66
C TYR A 16 4.42 12.27 14.01
N PRO A 17 4.20 11.82 15.27
CA PRO A 17 3.12 10.89 15.62
C PRO A 17 1.73 11.39 15.23
N ASN A 18 1.47 12.67 15.45
CA ASN A 18 0.15 13.29 15.24
C ASN A 18 -0.01 13.93 13.86
N LYS A 19 1.03 13.91 13.02
CA LYS A 19 0.95 14.44 11.66
C LYS A 19 0.09 13.55 10.80
N THR A 20 -0.70 14.15 9.92
CA THR A 20 -1.46 13.43 8.91
C THR A 20 -0.52 12.72 7.94
N LEU A 21 -0.70 11.41 7.81
CA LEU A 21 0.05 10.57 6.87
C LEU A 21 -0.72 10.42 5.56
N PHE A 22 -1.95 9.93 5.61
CA PHE A 22 -2.79 9.69 4.44
C PHE A 22 -4.11 10.44 4.52
N VAL A 23 -4.54 10.97 3.37
CA VAL A 23 -5.83 11.63 3.17
C VAL A 23 -6.55 10.95 2.02
N SER A 24 -7.82 10.57 2.21
CA SER A 24 -8.69 9.97 1.19
C SER A 24 -10.08 10.59 1.28
N GLY A 25 -10.40 11.52 0.39
CA GLY A 25 -11.63 12.31 0.46
C GLY A 25 -11.71 13.10 1.77
N LYS A 26 -12.71 12.78 2.61
CA LYS A 26 -12.89 13.40 3.94
C LYS A 26 -12.17 12.66 5.07
N ASN A 27 -11.67 11.47 4.79
CA ASN A 27 -11.00 10.64 5.78
C ASN A 27 -9.50 10.94 5.80
N CYS A 28 -8.93 11.01 6.99
CA CYS A 28 -7.49 11.12 7.17
C CYS A 28 -7.03 10.22 8.31
N ILE A 29 -5.74 9.89 8.31
CA ILE A 29 -5.12 9.09 9.36
C ILE A 29 -3.74 9.65 9.68
N SER A 30 -3.41 9.74 10.98
CA SER A 30 -2.09 10.14 11.44
C SER A 30 -1.07 9.00 11.34
N TYR A 31 0.21 9.34 11.45
CA TYR A 31 1.29 8.36 11.51
C TYR A 31 1.11 7.36 12.64
N LEU A 32 0.76 7.83 13.85
CA LEU A 32 0.56 6.97 15.01
C LEU A 32 -0.63 6.04 14.84
N GLU A 33 -1.78 6.55 14.40
CA GLU A 33 -2.98 5.75 14.17
C GLU A 33 -2.75 4.69 13.09
N PHE A 34 -2.08 5.07 11.99
CA PHE A 34 -1.74 4.15 10.90
C PHE A 34 -0.80 3.03 11.38
N SER A 35 0.23 3.37 12.15
CA SER A 35 1.13 2.39 12.76
C SER A 35 0.40 1.46 13.71
N HIS A 36 -0.52 1.98 14.52
CA HIS A 36 -1.33 1.18 15.42
C HIS A 36 -2.23 0.20 14.66
N LYS A 37 -2.99 0.67 13.67
CA LYS A 37 -3.91 -0.17 12.89
C LYS A 37 -3.16 -1.22 12.05
N SER A 38 -2.06 -0.85 11.39
CA SER A 38 -1.27 -1.82 10.62
C SER A 38 -0.56 -2.84 11.52
N SER A 39 -0.14 -2.47 12.73
CA SER A 39 0.39 -3.40 13.72
C SER A 39 -0.67 -4.35 14.27
N ALA A 40 -1.90 -3.86 14.48
CA ALA A 40 -3.03 -4.67 14.90
C ALA A 40 -3.38 -5.74 13.85
N LEU A 41 -3.44 -5.35 12.58
CA LEU A 41 -3.65 -6.27 11.48
C LEU A 41 -2.49 -7.27 11.34
N ALA A 42 -1.25 -6.82 11.46
CA ALA A 42 -0.08 -7.72 11.44
C ALA A 42 -0.17 -8.79 12.54
N SER A 43 -0.59 -8.40 13.76
CA SER A 43 -0.80 -9.33 14.86
C SER A 43 -1.89 -10.36 14.54
N LYS A 44 -2.97 -9.92 13.90
CA LYS A 44 -4.05 -10.82 13.44
C LYS A 44 -3.56 -11.80 12.38
N ILE A 45 -2.75 -11.35 11.41
CA ILE A 45 -2.15 -12.22 10.39
C ILE A 45 -1.24 -13.29 11.03
N LEU A 46 -0.47 -12.92 12.06
CA LEU A 46 0.42 -13.85 12.76
C LEU A 46 -0.33 -14.97 13.48
N GLU A 47 -1.60 -14.77 13.88
CA GLU A 47 -2.44 -15.85 14.46
C GLU A 47 -2.68 -17.01 13.50
N PHE A 48 -2.59 -16.79 12.18
CA PHE A 48 -2.66 -17.85 11.17
C PHE A 48 -1.37 -18.67 11.02
N GLY A 49 -0.31 -18.34 11.78
CA GLY A 49 0.98 -19.03 11.71
C GLY A 49 1.75 -18.80 10.40
N LEU A 50 1.43 -17.76 9.68
CA LEU A 50 2.05 -17.44 8.39
C LEU A 50 3.43 -16.80 8.58
N ASN A 51 4.39 -17.24 7.78
CA ASN A 51 5.73 -16.66 7.70
C ASN A 51 6.25 -16.74 6.26
N LYS A 52 6.62 -15.61 5.69
CA LYS A 52 7.10 -15.46 4.29
C LYS A 52 6.12 -16.06 3.27
N LYS A 53 4.82 -15.88 3.53
CA LYS A 53 3.74 -16.38 2.68
C LYS A 53 3.08 -15.24 1.90
N PRO A 54 2.55 -15.53 0.69
CA PRO A 54 1.78 -14.56 -0.07
C PRO A 54 0.41 -14.28 0.58
N VAL A 55 0.07 -13.01 0.70
CA VAL A 55 -1.25 -12.53 1.11
C VAL A 55 -1.84 -11.72 -0.04
N LEU A 56 -3.02 -12.12 -0.52
CA LEU A 56 -3.72 -11.40 -1.59
C LEU A 56 -4.63 -10.33 -0.97
N ILE A 57 -4.48 -9.08 -1.43
CA ILE A 57 -5.31 -7.95 -1.03
C ILE A 57 -6.27 -7.63 -2.18
N ILE A 58 -7.57 -7.67 -1.92
CA ILE A 58 -8.64 -7.33 -2.87
C ILE A 58 -9.45 -6.21 -2.21
N LEU A 59 -8.98 -4.98 -2.34
CA LEU A 59 -9.59 -3.79 -1.75
C LEU A 59 -9.53 -2.61 -2.72
N PRO A 60 -10.52 -1.71 -2.67
CA PRO A 60 -10.43 -0.44 -3.39
C PRO A 60 -9.23 0.38 -2.89
N LYS A 61 -8.78 1.31 -3.73
CA LYS A 61 -7.75 2.27 -3.34
C LYS A 61 -8.25 3.12 -2.18
N SER A 62 -7.70 2.87 -0.98
CA SER A 62 -8.16 3.44 0.28
C SER A 62 -7.09 3.40 1.37
N ILE A 63 -7.36 4.03 2.50
CA ILE A 63 -6.51 3.93 3.70
C ILE A 63 -6.47 2.49 4.22
N GLU A 64 -7.58 1.75 4.15
CA GLU A 64 -7.66 0.34 4.56
C GLU A 64 -6.74 -0.55 3.71
N ALA A 65 -6.67 -0.31 2.40
CA ALA A 65 -5.74 -1.02 1.52
C ALA A 65 -4.27 -0.76 1.90
N LEU A 66 -3.92 0.48 2.29
CA LEU A 66 -2.58 0.81 2.80
C LEU A 66 -2.32 0.15 4.15
N ILE A 67 -3.31 0.13 5.07
CA ILE A 67 -3.21 -0.61 6.34
C ILE A 67 -2.95 -2.10 6.05
N ALA A 68 -3.63 -2.69 5.06
CA ALA A 68 -3.43 -4.08 4.66
C ALA A 68 -2.00 -4.31 4.13
N MET A 69 -1.51 -3.48 3.21
CA MET A 69 -0.16 -3.58 2.66
C MET A 69 0.91 -3.53 3.77
N PHE A 70 0.82 -2.55 4.68
CA PHE A 70 1.78 -2.40 5.77
C PHE A 70 1.61 -3.45 6.87
N GLY A 71 0.38 -3.90 7.16
CA GLY A 71 0.12 -4.99 8.09
C GLY A 71 0.72 -6.31 7.62
N VAL A 72 0.56 -6.64 6.34
CA VAL A 72 1.20 -7.83 5.74
C VAL A 72 2.71 -7.73 5.81
N ALA A 73 3.29 -6.59 5.41
CA ALA A 73 4.75 -6.39 5.48
C ALA A 73 5.30 -6.54 6.91
N ARG A 74 4.61 -5.95 7.92
CA ARG A 74 5.03 -6.04 9.33
C ARG A 74 4.93 -7.45 9.88
N SER A 75 4.02 -8.28 9.37
CA SER A 75 3.88 -9.68 9.78
C SER A 75 4.97 -10.61 9.19
N GLY A 76 5.93 -10.09 8.43
CA GLY A 76 6.97 -10.87 7.76
C GLY A 76 6.47 -11.65 6.54
N ASN A 77 5.29 -11.31 6.04
CA ASN A 77 4.71 -11.87 4.83
C ASN A 77 4.81 -10.85 3.68
N PHE A 78 4.53 -11.26 2.44
CA PHE A 78 4.51 -10.36 1.29
C PHE A 78 3.11 -10.28 0.68
N TYR A 79 2.76 -9.11 0.15
CA TYR A 79 1.44 -8.90 -0.42
C TYR A 79 1.44 -8.94 -1.94
N SER A 80 0.27 -9.25 -2.49
CA SER A 80 -0.12 -8.86 -3.85
C SER A 80 -1.45 -8.12 -3.74
N ILE A 81 -1.56 -6.96 -4.39
CA ILE A 81 -2.81 -6.20 -4.40
C ILE A 81 -3.38 -6.16 -5.81
N ILE A 82 -4.68 -6.35 -5.93
CA ILE A 82 -5.41 -6.34 -7.19
C ILE A 82 -6.65 -5.45 -7.09
N ASP A 83 -7.15 -5.05 -8.25
CA ASP A 83 -8.38 -4.27 -8.38
C ASP A 83 -9.60 -5.09 -7.91
N GLU A 84 -10.44 -4.50 -7.06
CA GLU A 84 -11.69 -5.12 -6.64
C GLU A 84 -12.68 -5.36 -7.80
N LYS A 85 -12.52 -4.65 -8.91
CA LYS A 85 -13.32 -4.79 -10.13
C LYS A 85 -12.71 -5.74 -11.17
N MET A 86 -11.60 -6.40 -10.82
CA MET A 86 -10.95 -7.33 -11.73
C MET A 86 -11.86 -8.50 -12.09
N PRO A 87 -11.98 -8.90 -13.38
CA PRO A 87 -12.79 -10.05 -13.78
C PRO A 87 -12.41 -11.31 -13.00
N PHE A 88 -13.41 -12.07 -12.56
CA PHE A 88 -13.25 -13.27 -11.76
C PHE A 88 -12.24 -14.27 -12.34
N GLU A 89 -12.31 -14.53 -13.64
CA GLU A 89 -11.37 -15.44 -14.32
C GLU A 89 -9.91 -15.00 -14.18
N ARG A 90 -9.66 -13.69 -14.22
CA ARG A 90 -8.31 -13.15 -14.03
C ARG A 90 -7.86 -13.27 -12.58
N VAL A 91 -8.75 -13.03 -11.63
CA VAL A 91 -8.48 -13.25 -10.20
C VAL A 91 -8.11 -14.70 -9.95
N GLN A 92 -8.86 -15.67 -10.53
CA GLN A 92 -8.58 -17.10 -10.42
C GLN A 92 -7.18 -17.46 -10.97
N LYS A 93 -6.78 -16.90 -12.11
CA LYS A 93 -5.44 -17.12 -12.67
C LYS A 93 -4.36 -16.58 -11.71
N ILE A 94 -4.57 -15.41 -11.12
CA ILE A 94 -3.64 -14.83 -10.14
C ILE A 94 -3.55 -15.71 -8.90
N ILE A 95 -4.68 -16.18 -8.36
CA ILE A 95 -4.71 -17.09 -7.20
C ILE A 95 -3.96 -18.38 -7.51
N ASN A 96 -4.15 -18.96 -8.68
CA ASN A 96 -3.48 -20.21 -9.09
C ASN A 96 -1.96 -20.05 -9.19
N ILE A 97 -1.47 -18.86 -9.59
CA ILE A 97 -0.03 -18.54 -9.69
C ILE A 97 0.54 -18.16 -8.33
N LEU A 98 -0.11 -17.24 -7.63
CA LEU A 98 0.35 -16.69 -6.35
C LEU A 98 0.25 -17.70 -5.21
N LYS A 99 -0.82 -18.53 -5.21
CA LYS A 99 -1.19 -19.49 -4.15
C LYS A 99 -1.23 -18.79 -2.78
N PRO A 100 -2.08 -17.75 -2.62
CA PRO A 100 -2.09 -16.97 -1.40
C PRO A 100 -2.53 -17.83 -0.21
N ALA A 101 -1.86 -17.65 0.92
CA ALA A 101 -2.20 -18.32 2.17
C ALA A 101 -3.33 -17.61 2.94
N LEU A 102 -3.61 -16.36 2.56
CA LEU A 102 -4.63 -15.51 3.17
C LEU A 102 -5.13 -14.50 2.14
N ILE A 103 -6.41 -14.15 2.21
CA ILE A 103 -7.00 -13.04 1.44
C ILE A 103 -7.46 -11.95 2.42
N ILE A 104 -7.16 -10.69 2.10
CA ILE A 104 -7.70 -9.52 2.79
C ILE A 104 -8.65 -8.81 1.82
N THR A 105 -9.92 -8.65 2.20
CA THR A 105 -10.96 -8.13 1.31
C THR A 105 -12.04 -7.38 2.07
N ALA A 106 -13.04 -6.83 1.37
CA ALA A 106 -14.28 -6.32 1.96
C ALA A 106 -15.42 -7.34 1.77
N ARG A 107 -16.38 -7.39 2.71
CA ARG A 107 -17.47 -8.39 2.70
C ARG A 107 -18.38 -8.31 1.47
N ASP A 108 -18.56 -7.10 0.94
CA ASP A 108 -19.42 -6.82 -0.22
C ASP A 108 -18.78 -7.19 -1.57
N LEU A 109 -17.49 -7.53 -1.59
CA LEU A 109 -16.76 -7.86 -2.81
C LEU A 109 -16.89 -9.34 -3.25
N GLY A 110 -17.73 -10.13 -2.59
CA GLY A 110 -18.11 -11.50 -3.04
C GLY A 110 -16.96 -12.52 -3.06
N ALA A 111 -15.92 -12.30 -2.28
CA ALA A 111 -14.75 -13.20 -2.21
C ALA A 111 -15.05 -14.58 -1.57
N ASN A 112 -16.30 -14.87 -1.20
CA ASN A 112 -16.72 -16.08 -0.49
C ASN A 112 -16.56 -17.40 -1.26
N ASN A 113 -16.05 -17.35 -2.50
CA ASN A 113 -15.92 -18.52 -3.38
C ASN A 113 -14.53 -19.16 -3.35
N TYR A 114 -13.61 -18.65 -2.52
CA TYR A 114 -12.25 -19.19 -2.43
C TYR A 114 -12.11 -19.99 -1.13
N ASP A 115 -11.59 -21.22 -1.22
CA ASP A 115 -11.21 -22.06 -0.08
C ASP A 115 -9.86 -21.60 0.52
N ILE A 116 -9.81 -20.31 0.91
CA ILE A 116 -8.64 -19.64 1.48
C ILE A 116 -9.12 -18.81 2.67
N PRO A 117 -8.42 -18.84 3.81
CA PRO A 117 -8.76 -17.99 4.96
C PRO A 117 -8.86 -16.50 4.58
N MET A 118 -9.78 -15.77 5.22
CA MET A 118 -10.03 -14.37 4.91
C MET A 118 -10.00 -13.49 6.16
N ILE A 119 -9.55 -12.25 5.98
CA ILE A 119 -9.72 -11.15 6.91
C ILE A 119 -10.51 -10.05 6.18
N TYR A 120 -11.51 -9.50 6.84
CA TYR A 120 -12.35 -8.45 6.26
C TYR A 120 -11.96 -7.07 6.78
N SER A 121 -11.94 -6.08 5.88
CA SER A 121 -11.50 -4.71 6.22
C SER A 121 -12.39 -4.01 7.23
N ASP A 122 -13.67 -4.36 7.32
CA ASP A 122 -14.62 -3.86 8.33
C ASP A 122 -14.31 -4.36 9.75
N GLU A 123 -13.43 -5.35 9.90
CA GLU A 123 -12.97 -5.88 11.19
C GLU A 123 -11.71 -5.18 11.72
N PHE A 124 -11.01 -4.37 10.92
CA PHE A 124 -9.70 -3.80 11.28
C PHE A 124 -9.72 -3.01 12.60
N ASP A 125 -10.81 -2.29 12.87
CA ASP A 125 -10.95 -1.50 14.10
C ASP A 125 -11.15 -2.35 15.36
N SER A 126 -11.50 -3.63 15.21
CA SER A 126 -11.64 -4.58 16.32
C SER A 126 -10.31 -5.21 16.76
N PHE A 127 -9.30 -5.17 15.90
CA PHE A 127 -8.01 -5.80 16.17
C PHE A 127 -7.15 -4.94 17.11
N LYS A 128 -6.27 -5.59 17.86
CA LYS A 128 -5.32 -4.94 18.77
C LYS A 128 -3.89 -5.42 18.49
N PRO A 129 -2.90 -4.53 18.59
CA PRO A 129 -1.51 -4.93 18.43
C PRO A 129 -1.08 -5.88 19.56
N ASN A 130 -0.42 -6.96 19.19
CA ASN A 130 0.26 -7.86 20.13
C ASN A 130 1.77 -7.71 19.97
N LEU A 131 2.38 -6.86 20.81
CA LEU A 131 3.81 -6.55 20.74
C LEU A 131 4.70 -7.79 20.93
N SER A 132 4.26 -8.78 21.73
CA SER A 132 4.99 -10.02 21.95
C SER A 132 5.05 -10.89 20.70
N LEU A 133 4.00 -10.90 19.88
CA LEU A 133 4.03 -11.58 18.57
C LEU A 133 4.89 -10.82 17.57
N LEU A 134 4.69 -9.51 17.49
CA LEU A 134 5.41 -8.65 16.55
C LEU A 134 6.92 -8.62 16.79
N SER A 135 7.38 -8.72 18.04
CA SER A 135 8.81 -8.74 18.38
C SER A 135 9.55 -10.02 17.96
N ARG A 136 8.81 -11.06 17.57
CA ARG A 136 9.38 -12.34 17.08
C ARG A 136 9.51 -12.39 15.57
N VAL A 137 9.00 -11.38 14.86
CA VAL A 137 9.04 -11.33 13.40
C VAL A 137 10.44 -10.89 12.95
N GLU A 138 11.10 -11.74 12.21
CA GLU A 138 12.40 -11.46 11.61
C GLU A 138 12.22 -11.18 10.12
N ILE A 139 12.62 -9.99 9.69
CA ILE A 139 12.57 -9.54 8.30
C ILE A 139 13.95 -9.05 7.90
N ILE A 140 14.47 -9.59 6.81
CA ILE A 140 15.71 -9.13 6.19
C ILE A 140 15.41 -8.37 4.90
N ASP A 141 16.31 -7.55 4.46
CA ASP A 141 16.12 -6.67 3.31
C ASP A 141 15.89 -7.41 1.98
N THR A 142 16.36 -8.65 1.87
CA THR A 142 16.16 -9.52 0.72
C THR A 142 14.82 -10.28 0.73
N ASP A 143 14.08 -10.26 1.84
CA ASP A 143 12.72 -10.82 1.87
C ASP A 143 11.80 -10.08 0.91
N LEU A 144 10.83 -10.82 0.34
CA LEU A 144 9.84 -10.22 -0.55
C LEU A 144 8.93 -9.25 0.23
N LEU A 145 8.69 -8.09 -0.38
CA LEU A 145 7.71 -7.13 0.10
C LEU A 145 6.39 -7.30 -0.63
N TYR A 146 6.45 -7.42 -1.96
CA TYR A 146 5.24 -7.59 -2.77
C TYR A 146 5.50 -8.33 -4.08
N VAL A 147 4.39 -8.80 -4.68
CA VAL A 147 4.32 -9.30 -6.05
C VAL A 147 3.19 -8.56 -6.77
N LEU A 148 3.50 -7.79 -7.80
CA LEU A 148 2.49 -7.14 -8.65
C LEU A 148 2.36 -7.86 -9.98
N PHE A 149 1.11 -8.04 -10.44
CA PHE A 149 0.82 -8.76 -11.67
C PHE A 149 0.68 -7.83 -12.87
N THR A 150 1.43 -8.13 -13.91
CA THR A 150 1.32 -7.45 -15.21
C THR A 150 0.52 -8.29 -16.21
N SER A 151 -0.01 -7.64 -17.25
CA SER A 151 -0.59 -8.36 -18.40
C SER A 151 0.56 -8.93 -19.22
N GLY A 152 0.81 -10.23 -19.10
CA GLY A 152 1.78 -10.91 -19.97
C GLY A 152 1.35 -10.83 -21.44
N SER A 153 2.32 -10.76 -22.36
CA SER A 153 2.09 -10.77 -23.81
C SER A 153 1.34 -12.02 -24.31
N THR A 154 1.31 -13.08 -23.50
CA THR A 154 0.61 -14.35 -23.77
C THR A 154 -0.81 -14.40 -23.18
N GLY A 155 -1.30 -13.29 -22.58
CA GLY A 155 -2.58 -13.27 -21.88
C GLY A 155 -2.57 -13.87 -20.47
N GLU A 156 -1.49 -14.54 -20.06
CA GLU A 156 -1.34 -15.05 -18.70
C GLU A 156 -0.70 -13.98 -17.78
N PRO A 157 -1.23 -13.79 -16.55
CA PRO A 157 -0.64 -12.85 -15.60
C PRO A 157 0.79 -13.24 -15.23
N LYS A 158 1.70 -12.27 -15.20
CA LYS A 158 3.08 -12.46 -14.73
C LYS A 158 3.31 -11.67 -13.45
N GLY A 159 3.71 -12.36 -12.37
CA GLY A 159 4.04 -11.73 -11.10
C GLY A 159 5.47 -11.21 -11.07
N VAL A 160 5.64 -9.91 -10.83
CA VAL A 160 6.94 -9.28 -10.62
C VAL A 160 7.18 -9.19 -9.11
N SER A 161 8.23 -9.88 -8.65
CA SER A 161 8.58 -9.99 -7.24
C SER A 161 9.58 -8.90 -6.84
N ILE A 162 9.26 -8.14 -5.81
CA ILE A 162 10.09 -7.03 -5.31
C ILE A 162 10.39 -7.24 -3.84
N SER A 163 11.68 -7.09 -3.46
CA SER A 163 12.15 -7.20 -2.08
C SER A 163 12.02 -5.87 -1.32
N HIS A 164 12.13 -5.94 0.01
CA HIS A 164 12.26 -4.74 0.84
C HIS A 164 13.44 -3.88 0.39
N LYS A 165 14.59 -4.49 0.08
CA LYS A 165 15.80 -3.79 -0.37
C LYS A 165 15.54 -2.92 -1.60
N SER A 166 14.84 -3.46 -2.60
CA SER A 166 14.54 -2.71 -3.82
C SER A 166 13.77 -1.42 -3.54
N VAL A 167 12.76 -1.48 -2.64
CA VAL A 167 11.97 -0.32 -2.25
C VAL A 167 12.76 0.63 -1.34
N ILE A 168 13.60 0.09 -0.46
CA ILE A 168 14.50 0.89 0.38
C ILE A 168 15.44 1.71 -0.51
N ASP A 169 16.16 1.08 -1.43
CA ASP A 169 17.11 1.74 -2.33
C ASP A 169 16.40 2.76 -3.23
N TYR A 170 15.23 2.40 -3.77
CA TYR A 170 14.44 3.28 -4.61
C TYR A 170 14.00 4.56 -3.87
N THR A 171 13.44 4.42 -2.67
CA THR A 171 12.97 5.56 -1.87
C THR A 171 14.14 6.43 -1.36
N PHE A 172 15.31 5.85 -1.12
CA PHE A 172 16.53 6.61 -0.84
C PHE A 172 16.93 7.47 -2.04
N TRP A 173 16.93 6.88 -3.22
CA TRP A 173 17.24 7.61 -4.45
C TRP A 173 16.23 8.74 -4.69
N VAL A 174 14.91 8.46 -4.61
CA VAL A 174 13.84 9.45 -4.80
C VAL A 174 14.02 10.63 -3.85
N SER A 175 14.12 10.36 -2.55
CA SER A 175 14.18 11.44 -1.55
C SER A 175 15.44 12.30 -1.69
N LYS A 176 16.56 11.71 -2.09
CA LYS A 176 17.80 12.45 -2.33
C LYS A 176 17.78 13.26 -3.64
N THR A 177 17.21 12.66 -4.71
CA THR A 177 17.20 13.29 -6.04
C THR A 177 16.24 14.47 -6.12
N PHE A 178 15.07 14.34 -5.46
CA PHE A 178 14.01 15.36 -5.49
C PHE A 178 13.92 16.18 -4.19
N ASP A 179 14.88 15.99 -3.28
CA ASP A 179 14.95 16.69 -1.98
C ASP A 179 13.65 16.62 -1.17
N VAL A 180 13.05 15.41 -1.14
CA VAL A 180 11.75 15.19 -0.49
C VAL A 180 11.92 15.19 1.02
N GLY A 181 11.32 16.18 1.68
CA GLY A 181 11.29 16.35 3.14
C GLY A 181 9.95 16.04 3.79
N SER A 182 9.87 16.34 5.09
CA SER A 182 8.63 16.13 5.85
C SER A 182 7.52 17.11 5.45
N ASP A 183 7.85 18.26 4.94
CA ASP A 183 6.88 19.31 4.64
C ASP A 183 6.18 19.11 3.28
N GLU A 184 6.62 18.10 2.52
CA GLU A 184 6.04 17.78 1.25
C GLU A 184 4.62 17.20 1.38
N ILE A 185 3.77 17.58 0.44
CA ILE A 185 2.43 17.04 0.25
C ILE A 185 2.38 16.40 -1.13
N LEU A 186 2.35 15.07 -1.14
CA LEU A 186 2.28 14.28 -2.36
C LEU A 186 0.83 13.97 -2.72
N VAL A 187 0.58 13.66 -3.98
CA VAL A 187 -0.72 13.14 -4.42
C VAL A 187 -0.55 11.91 -5.28
N ASN A 188 -1.22 10.82 -4.89
CA ASN A 188 -1.27 9.58 -5.65
C ASN A 188 -2.54 9.51 -6.49
N GLN A 189 -2.37 9.33 -7.80
CA GLN A 189 -3.46 8.99 -8.72
C GLN A 189 -3.43 7.52 -9.15
N ALA A 190 -2.25 6.90 -9.21
CA ALA A 190 -2.08 5.55 -9.70
C ALA A 190 -2.82 4.53 -8.82
N PRO A 191 -3.45 3.49 -9.41
CA PRO A 191 -3.92 2.34 -8.65
C PRO A 191 -2.77 1.65 -7.90
N PHE A 192 -3.05 1.06 -6.74
CA PHE A 192 -2.02 0.43 -5.91
C PHE A 192 -1.44 -0.86 -6.51
N TYR A 193 -2.12 -1.45 -7.49
CA TYR A 193 -1.62 -2.60 -8.25
C TYR A 193 -0.66 -2.21 -9.40
N PHE A 194 -0.34 -0.91 -9.57
CA PHE A 194 0.71 -0.42 -10.44
C PHE A 194 1.92 0.05 -9.63
N ASP A 195 3.12 -0.24 -10.14
CA ASP A 195 4.41 0.10 -9.54
C ASP A 195 4.62 1.62 -9.36
N ASN A 196 3.99 2.46 -10.18
CA ASN A 196 4.02 3.92 -10.01
C ASN A 196 3.54 4.39 -8.63
N SER A 197 2.64 3.64 -7.98
CA SER A 197 2.15 3.98 -6.64
C SER A 197 3.22 3.83 -5.55
N ILE A 198 4.25 3.04 -5.81
CA ILE A 198 5.30 2.73 -4.83
C ILE A 198 6.11 3.98 -4.46
N LEU A 199 6.41 4.84 -5.45
CA LEU A 199 7.09 6.11 -5.17
C LEU A 199 6.31 6.92 -4.16
N ASP A 200 5.06 7.20 -4.47
CA ASP A 200 4.22 8.08 -3.64
C ASP A 200 4.09 7.54 -2.22
N ILE A 201 3.73 6.25 -2.07
CA ILE A 201 3.43 5.63 -0.78
C ILE A 201 4.67 5.55 0.11
N PHE A 202 5.73 4.90 -0.37
CA PHE A 202 6.87 4.59 0.50
C PHE A 202 7.80 5.78 0.71
N THR A 203 7.89 6.71 -0.26
CA THR A 203 8.64 7.96 -0.05
C THR A 203 7.95 8.84 0.98
N THR A 204 6.62 8.96 0.91
CA THR A 204 5.84 9.69 1.93
C THR A 204 6.12 9.17 3.33
N VAL A 205 5.96 7.86 3.52
CA VAL A 205 6.18 7.22 4.84
C VAL A 205 7.62 7.42 5.32
N ARG A 206 8.60 7.27 4.44
CA ARG A 206 10.02 7.41 4.77
C ARG A 206 10.39 8.84 5.17
N CYS A 207 9.87 9.84 4.47
CA CYS A 207 10.25 11.24 4.67
C CYS A 207 9.42 11.95 5.76
N GLY A 208 8.35 11.33 6.27
CA GLY A 208 7.45 11.99 7.20
C GLY A 208 6.51 12.99 6.51
N ALA A 209 6.29 12.84 5.20
CA ALA A 209 5.44 13.69 4.36
C ALA A 209 3.94 13.38 4.52
N THR A 210 3.08 13.99 3.73
CA THR A 210 1.64 13.69 3.66
C THR A 210 1.29 13.21 2.26
N LEU A 211 0.45 12.19 2.13
CA LEU A 211 -0.02 11.68 0.85
C LEU A 211 -1.54 11.79 0.73
N HIS A 212 -2.00 12.46 -0.32
CA HIS A 212 -3.40 12.51 -0.71
C HIS A 212 -3.70 11.43 -1.76
N LEU A 213 -4.77 10.67 -1.56
CA LEU A 213 -5.24 9.65 -2.49
C LEU A 213 -6.37 10.23 -3.34
N LEU A 214 -6.15 10.44 -4.63
CA LEU A 214 -7.21 10.81 -5.55
C LEU A 214 -8.02 9.58 -5.95
N SER A 215 -9.33 9.68 -5.87
CA SER A 215 -10.23 8.67 -6.41
C SER A 215 -10.25 8.73 -7.93
N THR A 216 -10.64 7.60 -8.58
CA THR A 216 -10.84 7.55 -10.03
C THR A 216 -11.87 8.57 -10.49
N PHE A 217 -12.90 8.84 -9.67
CA PHE A 217 -13.94 9.83 -9.99
C PHE A 217 -13.40 11.25 -10.00
N GLU A 218 -12.62 11.65 -8.98
CA GLU A 218 -11.99 12.97 -8.92
C GLU A 218 -11.06 13.16 -10.10
N PHE A 219 -10.28 12.15 -10.42
CA PHE A 219 -9.31 12.17 -11.51
C PHE A 219 -9.95 12.33 -12.90
N ALA A 220 -11.20 11.94 -13.09
CA ALA A 220 -11.92 12.10 -14.35
C ALA A 220 -12.19 13.57 -14.74
N PHE A 221 -11.98 14.54 -13.83
CA PHE A 221 -12.26 15.95 -14.05
C PHE A 221 -10.98 16.80 -13.86
N PRO A 222 -10.17 17.05 -14.91
CA PRO A 222 -8.89 17.76 -14.80
C PRO A 222 -8.95 19.07 -14.03
N ALA A 223 -9.95 19.92 -14.33
CA ALA A 223 -10.10 21.21 -13.65
C ALA A 223 -10.27 21.07 -12.13
N LYS A 224 -11.04 20.05 -11.68
CA LYS A 224 -11.21 19.75 -10.24
C LYS A 224 -9.92 19.25 -9.60
N VAL A 225 -9.13 18.45 -10.32
CA VAL A 225 -7.83 17.99 -9.82
C VAL A 225 -6.89 19.17 -9.68
N VAL A 226 -6.79 20.08 -10.65
CA VAL A 226 -5.95 21.29 -10.55
C VAL A 226 -6.37 22.15 -9.37
N GLU A 227 -7.68 22.34 -9.17
CA GLU A 227 -8.22 23.04 -8.00
C GLU A 227 -7.85 22.32 -6.69
N TYR A 228 -7.98 21.00 -6.65
CA TYR A 228 -7.60 20.18 -5.50
C TYR A 228 -6.11 20.34 -5.16
N LEU A 229 -5.21 20.26 -6.15
CA LEU A 229 -3.77 20.43 -5.97
C LEU A 229 -3.46 21.79 -5.34
N LYS A 230 -4.09 22.86 -5.84
CA LYS A 230 -3.92 24.23 -5.32
C LYS A 230 -4.46 24.37 -3.90
N THR A 231 -5.69 23.91 -3.67
CA THR A 231 -6.38 24.06 -2.38
C THR A 231 -5.67 23.33 -1.25
N HIS A 232 -5.07 22.17 -1.55
CA HIS A 232 -4.37 21.36 -0.55
C HIS A 232 -2.85 21.61 -0.52
N GLY A 233 -2.35 22.59 -1.30
CA GLY A 233 -0.93 22.94 -1.32
C GLY A 233 -0.03 21.78 -1.74
N VAL A 234 -0.47 20.96 -2.71
CA VAL A 234 0.32 19.83 -3.18
C VAL A 234 1.63 20.30 -3.78
N THR A 235 2.74 19.73 -3.32
CA THR A 235 4.10 20.14 -3.69
C THR A 235 4.74 19.18 -4.67
N MET A 236 4.31 17.89 -4.69
CA MET A 236 4.90 16.86 -5.54
C MET A 236 3.85 15.96 -6.17
N ILE A 237 4.01 15.68 -7.46
CA ILE A 237 3.27 14.67 -8.22
C ILE A 237 4.24 13.77 -8.95
N PHE A 238 3.90 12.47 -9.07
CA PHE A 238 4.62 11.51 -9.89
C PHE A 238 3.64 10.79 -10.81
N TRP A 239 3.47 11.32 -12.01
CA TRP A 239 2.49 10.86 -12.97
C TRP A 239 3.14 10.51 -14.30
N VAL A 240 2.57 9.53 -15.00
CA VAL A 240 3.05 9.15 -16.33
C VAL A 240 2.78 10.26 -17.35
N PRO A 241 3.59 10.39 -18.40
CA PRO A 241 3.47 11.48 -19.39
C PRO A 241 2.06 11.61 -20.00
N SER A 242 1.36 10.51 -20.27
CA SER A 242 -0.01 10.53 -20.78
C SER A 242 -1.00 11.22 -19.85
N VAL A 243 -0.80 11.08 -18.56
CA VAL A 243 -1.59 11.77 -17.52
C VAL A 243 -1.27 13.27 -17.52
N LEU A 244 0.00 13.65 -17.57
CA LEU A 244 0.40 15.05 -17.63
C LEU A 244 -0.14 15.75 -18.87
N ILE A 245 -0.10 15.08 -20.04
CA ILE A 245 -0.68 15.59 -21.29
C ILE A 245 -2.21 15.79 -21.14
N TYR A 246 -2.91 14.86 -20.49
CA TYR A 246 -4.34 14.98 -20.25
C TYR A 246 -4.71 16.23 -19.42
N PHE A 247 -3.84 16.67 -18.53
CA PHE A 247 -4.03 17.89 -17.74
C PHE A 247 -3.54 19.17 -18.45
N ALA A 248 -2.70 19.06 -19.48
CA ALA A 248 -2.18 20.19 -20.22
C ALA A 248 -3.13 20.66 -21.35
N ASN A 249 -4.12 19.86 -21.73
CA ASN A 249 -5.14 20.16 -22.75
C ASN A 249 -6.47 20.54 -22.11
#